data_2bc9ba831abf2e63793e90ddde1dc7c5
#
_entry.id   2bc9ba831abf2e63793e90ddde1dc7c5
#
_cell.length_a   1.000
_cell.length_b   1.000
_cell.length_c   1.000
_cell.angle_alpha   90.00
_cell.angle_beta   90.00
_cell.angle_gamma   90.00
#
_symmetry.space_group_name_H-M   'P 1'
#
loop_
_entity.id
_entity.type
_entity.pdbx_description
1 polymer ?
#
loop_
_entity_poly.entity_id
_entity_poly.type
_entity_poly.pdbx_seq_one_letter_code
_entity_poly.pdbx_strand_id
1 'polypeptide(L)'
;MDGKTLRKFRASLGLKQKEFAELTQMSLSSLKSYETGRREFTLEKFKEIKSQLGYSFCDSPHPLRLMIDYLRITFKEVRHVKEFIQTYLYVDFKEFTSQETSMMTYNHLYKRGDIWLFDYFDKEIRENYQVTLQLSGQGCRQMELILEREGITWQDFLAKIFYERGDMKVTRIDLALDELYRGKSAETDHFHLSDMINKVYKKYVTFARLKVWNHIGGGNLNATSSEEEQQGISLYFGSRKSNMFFNFYEKRYEFAQKEGISVEEALEIFGVWNRYEIRLSQAKAQLLVEHFVDGQDLGNLARGLINQEMMVYEGIGKYGAYLPDKKWQAMFGSAEPLKLTVKPEPYSIDRTVRWLLYQVSNSLAYVEEADKIMNTEYLKMIQNTGKPTEKMEHELKFLKENYQLMTTT
;
A
#
# COMPACT_ATOMS: atom_id res chain seq x y z
N MET A 1 -4.49 28.95 -1.32
CA MET A 1 -4.35 28.28 -0.01
C MET A 1 -4.92 29.19 1.06
N ASP A 2 -5.44 28.70 2.17
CA ASP A 2 -6.03 29.57 3.19
C ASP A 2 -5.14 29.70 4.44
N GLY A 3 -5.33 30.77 5.21
CA GLY A 3 -4.57 31.02 6.44
C GLY A 3 -4.80 29.97 7.54
N LYS A 4 -5.90 29.21 7.45
CA LYS A 4 -6.18 28.10 8.37
C LYS A 4 -5.18 26.97 8.19
N THR A 5 -4.70 26.77 6.95
CA THR A 5 -3.66 25.78 6.65
C THR A 5 -2.33 26.15 7.32
N LEU A 6 -1.92 27.42 7.24
CA LEU A 6 -0.71 27.90 7.94
C LEU A 6 -0.83 27.73 9.45
N ARG A 7 -1.98 28.09 10.02
CA ARG A 7 -2.24 27.94 11.47
C ARG A 7 -2.18 26.47 11.90
N LYS A 8 -2.78 25.54 11.12
CA LYS A 8 -2.71 24.11 11.40
C LYS A 8 -1.29 23.59 11.33
N PHE A 9 -0.53 24.01 10.30
CA PHE A 9 0.87 23.64 10.14
C PHE A 9 1.71 24.11 11.33
N ARG A 10 1.60 25.39 11.73
CA ARG A 10 2.31 25.89 12.91
C ARG A 10 1.92 25.11 14.20
N ALA A 11 0.62 24.85 14.39
CA ALA A 11 0.15 24.11 15.55
C ALA A 11 0.67 22.66 15.57
N SER A 12 0.79 22.01 14.41
CA SER A 12 1.37 20.65 14.32
C SER A 12 2.85 20.59 14.73
N LEU A 13 3.55 21.72 14.63
CA LEU A 13 4.94 21.86 15.12
C LEU A 13 5.01 22.21 16.60
N GLY A 14 3.87 22.39 17.29
CA GLY A 14 3.84 22.78 18.72
C GLY A 14 4.26 24.22 18.99
N LEU A 15 4.37 25.09 17.97
CA LEU A 15 4.94 26.43 18.07
C LEU A 15 3.87 27.51 18.34
N LYS A 16 4.20 28.47 19.24
CA LYS A 16 3.46 29.71 19.38
C LYS A 16 3.73 30.65 18.20
N GLN A 17 2.85 31.60 17.95
CA GLN A 17 2.98 32.54 16.82
C GLN A 17 4.31 33.30 16.80
N LYS A 18 4.79 33.75 18.00
CA LYS A 18 6.06 34.48 18.13
C LYS A 18 7.26 33.59 17.76
N GLU A 19 7.25 32.36 18.26
CA GLU A 19 8.32 31.37 18.01
C GLU A 19 8.38 30.97 16.53
N PHE A 20 7.21 30.75 15.93
CA PHE A 20 7.10 30.41 14.51
C PHE A 20 7.55 31.60 13.63
N ALA A 21 7.15 32.81 13.95
CA ALA A 21 7.54 34.02 13.21
C ALA A 21 9.07 34.21 13.25
N GLU A 22 9.69 33.97 14.42
CA GLU A 22 11.15 34.05 14.58
C GLU A 22 11.88 32.99 13.76
N LEU A 23 11.43 31.72 13.79
CA LEU A 23 12.05 30.63 13.05
C LEU A 23 11.91 30.78 11.54
N THR A 24 10.80 31.40 11.08
CA THR A 24 10.51 31.62 9.66
C THR A 24 10.92 33.02 9.18
N GLN A 25 11.66 33.79 9.99
CA GLN A 25 12.12 35.14 9.69
C GLN A 25 10.99 36.09 9.26
N MET A 26 9.77 35.83 9.72
CA MET A 26 8.60 36.66 9.45
C MET A 26 8.33 37.63 10.60
N SER A 27 7.72 38.80 10.26
CA SER A 27 7.16 39.61 11.32
C SER A 27 5.90 38.95 11.92
N LEU A 28 5.71 39.09 13.23
CA LEU A 28 4.54 38.56 13.92
C LEU A 28 3.23 39.12 13.34
N SER A 29 3.26 40.38 12.87
CA SER A 29 2.10 41.03 12.22
C SER A 29 1.77 40.39 10.87
N SER A 30 2.77 40.04 10.08
CA SER A 30 2.59 39.33 8.80
C SER A 30 2.00 37.92 9.04
N LEU A 31 2.54 37.18 10.00
CA LEU A 31 2.03 35.85 10.36
C LEU A 31 0.54 35.92 10.77
N LYS A 32 0.20 36.84 11.67
CA LYS A 32 -1.20 37.06 12.09
C LYS A 32 -2.11 37.43 10.93
N SER A 33 -1.64 38.26 10.00
CA SER A 33 -2.41 38.66 8.81
C SER A 33 -2.68 37.47 7.88
N TYR A 34 -1.70 36.58 7.69
CA TYR A 34 -1.90 35.34 6.91
C TYR A 34 -2.84 34.37 7.63
N GLU A 35 -2.62 34.07 8.91
CA GLU A 35 -3.45 33.12 9.67
C GLU A 35 -4.92 33.57 9.81
N THR A 36 -5.18 34.88 9.78
CA THR A 36 -6.53 35.46 9.86
C THR A 36 -7.18 35.69 8.51
N GLY A 37 -6.46 35.45 7.40
CA GLY A 37 -6.96 35.68 6.05
C GLY A 37 -7.03 37.14 5.63
N ARG A 38 -6.46 38.08 6.43
CA ARG A 38 -6.36 39.51 6.06
C ARG A 38 -5.39 39.75 4.90
N ARG A 39 -4.43 38.86 4.72
CA ARG A 39 -3.49 38.82 3.61
C ARG A 39 -3.63 37.47 2.92
N GLU A 40 -3.61 37.50 1.58
CA GLU A 40 -3.62 36.28 0.79
C GLU A 40 -2.41 35.41 1.10
N PHE A 41 -2.64 34.11 1.31
CA PHE A 41 -1.59 33.13 1.62
C PHE A 41 -1.43 32.20 0.42
N THR A 42 -0.33 32.37 -0.31
CA THR A 42 -0.04 31.60 -1.54
C THR A 42 0.71 30.30 -1.26
N LEU A 43 0.69 29.39 -2.23
CA LEU A 43 1.44 28.14 -2.17
C LEU A 43 2.97 28.41 -2.16
N GLU A 44 3.42 29.40 -2.94
CA GLU A 44 4.83 29.80 -2.99
C GLU A 44 5.31 30.27 -1.62
N LYS A 45 4.50 31.11 -0.95
CA LYS A 45 4.85 31.56 0.42
C LYS A 45 4.86 30.43 1.42
N PHE A 46 4.01 29.44 1.26
CA PHE A 46 4.04 28.25 2.11
C PHE A 46 5.28 27.39 1.87
N LYS A 47 5.70 27.22 0.61
CA LYS A 47 6.95 26.55 0.25
C LYS A 47 8.17 27.26 0.85
N GLU A 48 8.23 28.60 0.73
CA GLU A 48 9.28 29.40 1.32
C GLU A 48 9.37 29.22 2.84
N ILE A 49 8.25 29.30 3.54
CA ILE A 49 8.17 29.08 5.00
C ILE A 49 8.66 27.67 5.37
N LYS A 50 8.21 26.65 4.65
CA LYS A 50 8.66 25.28 4.88
C LYS A 50 10.16 25.12 4.66
N SER A 51 10.70 25.74 3.60
CA SER A 51 12.14 25.73 3.30
C SER A 51 12.97 26.35 4.44
N GLN A 52 12.52 27.47 5.00
CA GLN A 52 13.18 28.13 6.15
C GLN A 52 13.17 27.25 7.42
N LEU A 53 12.19 26.37 7.54
CA LEU A 53 12.09 25.37 8.60
C LEU A 53 12.87 24.08 8.30
N GLY A 54 13.60 24.02 7.20
CA GLY A 54 14.39 22.85 6.80
C GLY A 54 13.65 21.80 5.99
N TYR A 55 12.39 22.06 5.60
CA TYR A 55 11.68 21.19 4.64
C TYR A 55 12.24 21.42 3.24
N SER A 56 12.77 20.39 2.63
CA SER A 56 13.29 20.46 1.26
C SER A 56 12.14 20.38 0.26
N PHE A 57 11.99 21.42 -0.56
CA PHE A 57 11.24 21.37 -1.82
C PHE A 57 12.28 21.26 -2.92
N CYS A 58 12.85 20.10 -3.09
CA CYS A 58 13.77 19.87 -4.17
C CYS A 58 12.95 19.71 -5.46
N ASP A 59 13.16 20.56 -6.45
CA ASP A 59 12.59 20.41 -7.79
C ASP A 59 13.13 19.14 -8.48
N SER A 60 14.23 18.59 -7.95
CA SER A 60 14.80 17.30 -8.31
C SER A 60 14.93 16.46 -7.04
N PRO A 61 13.91 15.70 -6.66
CA PRO A 61 14.02 14.76 -5.53
C PRO A 61 15.14 13.76 -5.81
N HIS A 62 15.78 13.26 -4.75
CA HIS A 62 16.73 12.16 -4.87
C HIS A 62 16.10 11.05 -5.72
N PRO A 63 16.73 10.61 -6.82
CA PRO A 63 16.12 9.68 -7.76
C PRO A 63 15.86 8.35 -7.09
N LEU A 64 14.59 8.05 -6.86
CA LEU A 64 14.12 6.74 -6.43
C LEU A 64 13.56 6.02 -7.65
N ARG A 65 14.00 4.79 -7.85
CA ARG A 65 13.44 3.94 -8.90
C ARG A 65 12.13 3.34 -8.41
N LEU A 66 11.03 3.78 -9.01
CA LEU A 66 9.71 3.22 -8.74
C LEU A 66 9.46 1.98 -9.58
N MET A 67 8.77 1.00 -8.99
CA MET A 67 8.23 -0.16 -9.70
C MET A 67 6.94 -0.65 -9.03
N ILE A 68 6.07 -1.28 -9.81
CA ILE A 68 4.99 -2.12 -9.29
C ILE A 68 5.61 -3.49 -8.97
N ASP A 69 5.59 -3.87 -7.70
CA ASP A 69 6.24 -5.10 -7.23
C ASP A 69 5.24 -6.24 -6.95
N TYR A 70 3.96 -5.92 -6.95
CA TYR A 70 2.87 -6.90 -6.90
C TYR A 70 1.58 -6.27 -7.42
N LEU A 71 0.83 -7.04 -8.18
CA LEU A 71 -0.49 -6.61 -8.65
C LEU A 71 -1.46 -7.80 -8.61
N ARG A 72 -2.65 -7.59 -8.04
CA ARG A 72 -3.74 -8.55 -8.09
C ARG A 72 -5.04 -7.86 -8.46
N ILE A 73 -5.64 -8.32 -9.56
CA ILE A 73 -6.90 -7.82 -10.08
C ILE A 73 -7.88 -8.98 -10.19
N THR A 74 -9.07 -8.81 -9.66
CA THR A 74 -10.16 -9.76 -9.78
C THR A 74 -11.22 -9.21 -10.74
N PHE A 75 -11.62 -10.03 -11.70
CA PHE A 75 -12.68 -9.79 -12.65
C PHE A 75 -13.86 -10.68 -12.31
N LYS A 76 -15.07 -10.14 -12.29
CA LYS A 76 -16.26 -10.92 -11.88
C LYS A 76 -16.81 -11.80 -13.00
N GLU A 77 -16.65 -11.39 -14.25
CA GLU A 77 -17.32 -11.99 -15.37
C GLU A 77 -16.36 -12.25 -16.55
N VAL A 78 -15.62 -13.35 -16.49
CA VAL A 78 -14.72 -13.80 -17.58
C VAL A 78 -15.14 -15.19 -18.05
N ARG A 79 -16.02 -15.23 -19.05
CA ARG A 79 -16.51 -16.49 -19.63
C ARG A 79 -15.43 -17.20 -20.45
N HIS A 80 -14.70 -16.44 -21.27
CA HIS A 80 -13.70 -16.95 -22.22
C HIS A 80 -12.30 -16.50 -21.84
N VAL A 81 -11.62 -17.30 -20.99
CA VAL A 81 -10.28 -16.99 -20.47
C VAL A 81 -9.23 -16.85 -21.57
N LYS A 82 -9.34 -17.67 -22.65
CA LYS A 82 -8.44 -17.56 -23.81
C LYS A 82 -8.50 -16.19 -24.46
N GLU A 83 -9.68 -15.69 -24.72
CA GLU A 83 -9.89 -14.35 -25.31
C GLU A 83 -9.42 -13.27 -24.36
N PHE A 84 -9.69 -13.43 -23.07
CA PHE A 84 -9.22 -12.51 -22.02
C PHE A 84 -7.69 -12.39 -22.01
N ILE A 85 -6.96 -13.50 -22.03
CA ILE A 85 -5.49 -13.52 -22.07
C ILE A 85 -4.98 -12.81 -23.35
N GLN A 86 -5.53 -13.14 -24.51
CA GLN A 86 -5.08 -12.54 -25.77
C GLN A 86 -5.36 -11.03 -25.82
N THR A 87 -6.51 -10.60 -25.32
CA THR A 87 -6.97 -9.19 -25.41
C THR A 87 -6.26 -8.29 -24.38
N TYR A 88 -6.08 -8.77 -23.16
CA TYR A 88 -5.58 -7.94 -22.04
C TYR A 88 -4.15 -8.25 -21.64
N LEU A 89 -3.67 -9.48 -21.79
CA LEU A 89 -2.29 -9.82 -21.44
C LEU A 89 -1.34 -9.83 -22.66
N TYR A 90 -1.89 -9.66 -23.88
CA TYR A 90 -1.12 -9.60 -25.14
C TYR A 90 -0.22 -10.82 -25.38
N VAL A 91 -0.64 -12.00 -24.92
CA VAL A 91 0.10 -13.26 -25.00
C VAL A 91 -0.79 -14.33 -25.65
N ASP A 92 -0.19 -15.24 -26.43
CA ASP A 92 -0.94 -16.40 -26.91
C ASP A 92 -1.29 -17.32 -25.74
N PHE A 93 -2.55 -17.74 -25.68
CA PHE A 93 -3.01 -18.68 -24.66
C PHE A 93 -2.18 -19.96 -24.59
N LYS A 94 -1.59 -20.40 -25.71
CA LYS A 94 -0.73 -21.58 -25.76
C LYS A 94 0.55 -21.47 -24.91
N GLU A 95 0.96 -20.26 -24.56
CA GLU A 95 2.11 -20.03 -23.69
C GLU A 95 1.79 -20.28 -22.19
N PHE A 96 0.51 -20.45 -21.86
CA PHE A 96 0.08 -20.77 -20.51
C PHE A 96 -0.02 -22.29 -20.29
N THR A 97 0.51 -22.75 -19.17
CA THR A 97 0.24 -24.10 -18.66
C THR A 97 -0.99 -24.06 -17.75
N SER A 98 -1.72 -25.16 -17.74
CA SER A 98 -2.95 -25.36 -16.97
C SER A 98 -2.68 -26.35 -15.85
N GLN A 99 -3.07 -26.05 -14.61
CA GLN A 99 -2.92 -26.94 -13.46
C GLN A 99 -4.05 -26.73 -12.44
N GLU A 100 -4.26 -27.72 -11.59
CA GLU A 100 -5.14 -27.62 -10.44
C GLU A 100 -4.52 -26.76 -9.34
N THR A 101 -5.37 -26.11 -8.54
CA THR A 101 -4.96 -25.30 -7.39
C THR A 101 -6.02 -25.33 -6.29
N SER A 102 -5.61 -25.05 -5.06
CA SER A 102 -6.52 -24.78 -3.92
C SER A 102 -6.33 -23.36 -3.36
N MET A 103 -5.64 -22.50 -4.11
CA MET A 103 -5.35 -21.13 -3.64
C MET A 103 -6.55 -20.21 -3.83
N MET A 104 -6.83 -19.38 -2.82
CA MET A 104 -7.86 -18.32 -2.85
C MET A 104 -9.26 -18.82 -3.26
N THR A 105 -9.63 -20.03 -2.92
CA THR A 105 -10.91 -20.69 -3.28
C THR A 105 -11.05 -21.14 -4.74
N TYR A 106 -10.07 -20.86 -5.59
CA TYR A 106 -10.04 -21.35 -6.97
C TYR A 106 -9.62 -22.82 -7.04
N ASN A 107 -10.03 -23.52 -8.09
CA ASN A 107 -9.63 -24.91 -8.33
C ASN A 107 -8.82 -25.08 -9.62
N HIS A 108 -8.61 -23.99 -10.36
CA HIS A 108 -7.87 -23.97 -11.62
C HIS A 108 -6.91 -22.78 -11.69
N LEU A 109 -5.72 -22.98 -12.27
CA LEU A 109 -4.70 -21.98 -12.47
C LEU A 109 -4.09 -22.09 -13.86
N TYR A 110 -4.14 -21.01 -14.62
CA TYR A 110 -3.30 -20.81 -15.80
C TYR A 110 -2.03 -20.06 -15.39
N LYS A 111 -0.88 -20.55 -15.83
CA LYS A 111 0.40 -20.03 -15.41
C LYS A 111 1.36 -19.86 -16.60
N ARG A 112 1.95 -18.68 -16.72
CA ARG A 112 3.06 -18.37 -17.61
C ARG A 112 4.16 -17.71 -16.79
N GLY A 113 5.17 -18.48 -16.39
CA GLY A 113 6.15 -18.01 -15.41
C GLY A 113 5.47 -17.59 -14.10
N ASP A 114 5.63 -16.32 -13.75
CA ASP A 114 5.04 -15.72 -12.55
C ASP A 114 3.80 -14.82 -12.85
N ILE A 115 3.27 -14.90 -14.06
CA ILE A 115 1.96 -14.38 -14.46
C ILE A 115 0.95 -15.50 -14.23
N TRP A 116 0.08 -15.33 -13.22
CA TRP A 116 -0.87 -16.33 -12.78
C TRP A 116 -2.29 -15.83 -12.97
N LEU A 117 -3.16 -16.71 -13.54
CA LEU A 117 -4.57 -16.42 -13.73
C LEU A 117 -5.38 -17.54 -13.09
N PHE A 118 -5.99 -17.23 -11.95
CA PHE A 118 -6.85 -18.15 -11.20
C PHE A 118 -8.24 -18.18 -11.78
N ASP A 119 -8.81 -19.39 -11.94
CA ASP A 119 -10.11 -19.65 -12.56
C ASP A 119 -10.81 -20.84 -11.89
N TYR A 120 -11.95 -21.23 -12.40
CA TYR A 120 -12.67 -22.45 -12.03
C TYR A 120 -12.83 -23.37 -13.23
N PHE A 121 -12.55 -24.68 -13.07
CA PHE A 121 -12.86 -25.70 -14.09
C PHE A 121 -14.36 -25.84 -14.32
N ASP A 122 -15.13 -25.71 -13.25
CA ASP A 122 -16.56 -25.96 -13.17
C ASP A 122 -17.38 -24.67 -13.09
N LYS A 123 -16.86 -23.58 -13.69
CA LYS A 123 -17.47 -22.25 -13.64
C LYS A 123 -18.89 -22.19 -14.14
N GLU A 124 -19.24 -23.00 -15.14
CA GLU A 124 -20.58 -23.08 -15.70
C GLU A 124 -21.56 -23.74 -14.73
N ILE A 125 -21.10 -24.81 -14.03
CA ILE A 125 -21.90 -25.50 -13.01
C ILE A 125 -22.12 -24.59 -11.80
N ARG A 126 -21.08 -23.84 -11.42
CA ARG A 126 -21.13 -22.91 -10.28
C ARG A 126 -21.79 -21.57 -10.62
N GLU A 127 -22.03 -21.29 -11.89
CA GLU A 127 -22.39 -19.97 -12.39
C GLU A 127 -21.44 -18.87 -11.89
N ASN A 128 -20.15 -19.23 -11.74
CA ASN A 128 -19.11 -18.35 -11.23
C ASN A 128 -18.00 -18.18 -12.26
N TYR A 129 -18.00 -17.02 -12.91
CA TYR A 129 -17.04 -16.63 -13.97
C TYR A 129 -15.93 -15.73 -13.45
N GLN A 130 -15.74 -15.69 -12.14
CA GLN A 130 -14.70 -14.86 -11.52
C GLN A 130 -13.31 -15.40 -11.86
N VAL A 131 -12.44 -14.49 -12.27
CA VAL A 131 -11.04 -14.76 -12.58
C VAL A 131 -10.16 -13.77 -11.82
N THR A 132 -9.02 -14.23 -11.32
CA THR A 132 -8.06 -13.34 -10.65
C THR A 132 -6.70 -13.42 -11.34
N LEU A 133 -6.26 -12.29 -11.90
CA LEU A 133 -4.89 -12.07 -12.35
C LEU A 133 -4.00 -11.74 -11.15
N GLN A 134 -2.90 -12.45 -10.99
CA GLN A 134 -1.86 -12.17 -10.01
C GLN A 134 -0.50 -12.10 -10.67
N LEU A 135 0.19 -11.00 -10.43
CA LEU A 135 1.58 -10.76 -10.80
C LEU A 135 2.38 -10.59 -9.51
N SER A 136 3.32 -11.49 -9.25
CA SER A 136 4.34 -11.31 -8.19
C SER A 136 5.44 -10.38 -8.69
N GLY A 137 6.48 -10.09 -7.90
CA GLY A 137 7.59 -9.25 -8.33
C GLY A 137 8.17 -9.67 -9.67
N GLN A 138 8.45 -10.96 -9.88
CA GLN A 138 8.91 -11.49 -11.17
C GLN A 138 7.80 -11.44 -12.24
N GLY A 139 6.56 -11.71 -11.85
CA GLY A 139 5.40 -11.58 -12.75
C GLY A 139 5.20 -10.15 -13.24
N CYS A 140 5.42 -9.14 -12.39
CA CYS A 140 5.42 -7.74 -12.80
C CYS A 140 6.55 -7.45 -13.79
N ARG A 141 7.77 -7.98 -13.56
CA ARG A 141 8.92 -7.84 -14.52
C ARG A 141 8.62 -8.51 -15.86
N GLN A 142 8.02 -9.69 -15.83
CA GLN A 142 7.60 -10.39 -17.06
C GLN A 142 6.50 -9.62 -17.80
N MET A 143 5.56 -9.03 -17.08
CA MET A 143 4.52 -8.20 -17.68
C MET A 143 5.11 -6.91 -18.27
N GLU A 144 6.08 -6.27 -17.64
CA GLU A 144 6.78 -5.11 -18.19
C GLU A 144 7.42 -5.39 -19.54
N LEU A 145 8.06 -6.55 -19.71
CA LEU A 145 8.63 -6.95 -21.00
C LEU A 145 7.55 -7.13 -22.09
N ILE A 146 6.37 -7.62 -21.70
CA ILE A 146 5.23 -7.72 -22.62
C ILE A 146 4.75 -6.33 -23.01
N LEU A 147 4.56 -5.44 -22.02
CA LEU A 147 4.08 -4.07 -22.25
C LEU A 147 5.07 -3.28 -23.12
N GLU A 148 6.39 -3.43 -22.87
CA GLU A 148 7.43 -2.81 -23.68
C GLU A 148 7.39 -3.29 -25.13
N ARG A 149 7.20 -4.59 -25.36
CA ARG A 149 7.02 -5.16 -26.70
C ARG A 149 5.81 -4.56 -27.44
N GLU A 150 4.71 -4.34 -26.71
CA GLU A 150 3.49 -3.73 -27.27
C GLU A 150 3.58 -2.19 -27.36
N GLY A 151 4.63 -1.58 -26.84
CA GLY A 151 4.82 -0.12 -26.84
C GLY A 151 3.84 0.63 -25.92
N ILE A 152 3.35 -0.01 -24.85
CA ILE A 152 2.40 0.56 -23.88
C ILE A 152 2.99 0.58 -22.48
N THR A 153 2.50 1.51 -21.67
CA THR A 153 2.92 1.68 -20.28
C THR A 153 2.02 0.90 -19.31
N TRP A 154 2.45 0.79 -18.04
CA TRP A 154 1.58 0.31 -16.96
C TRP A 154 0.29 1.13 -16.83
N GLN A 155 0.36 2.44 -17.07
CA GLN A 155 -0.80 3.31 -17.02
C GLN A 155 -1.79 2.98 -18.13
N ASP A 156 -1.31 2.80 -19.36
CA ASP A 156 -2.15 2.43 -20.52
C ASP A 156 -2.81 1.06 -20.29
N PHE A 157 -2.04 0.07 -19.81
CA PHE A 157 -2.53 -1.26 -19.48
C PHE A 157 -3.65 -1.22 -18.43
N LEU A 158 -3.40 -0.53 -17.31
CA LEU A 158 -4.39 -0.43 -16.23
C LEU A 158 -5.59 0.41 -16.64
N ALA A 159 -5.39 1.49 -17.41
CA ALA A 159 -6.46 2.33 -17.93
C ALA A 159 -7.37 1.54 -18.89
N LYS A 160 -6.78 0.78 -19.81
CA LYS A 160 -7.56 -0.09 -20.71
C LYS A 160 -8.46 -1.05 -19.93
N ILE A 161 -7.87 -1.79 -18.98
CA ILE A 161 -8.64 -2.71 -18.13
C ILE A 161 -9.71 -1.95 -17.33
N PHE A 162 -9.35 -0.82 -16.72
CA PHE A 162 -10.24 -0.03 -15.87
C PHE A 162 -11.46 0.49 -16.62
N TYR A 163 -11.27 1.05 -17.82
CA TYR A 163 -12.36 1.65 -18.60
C TYR A 163 -13.15 0.63 -19.44
N GLU A 164 -12.54 -0.45 -19.89
CA GLU A 164 -13.23 -1.48 -20.67
C GLU A 164 -13.94 -2.53 -19.79
N ARG A 165 -13.46 -2.72 -18.52
CA ARG A 165 -13.93 -3.76 -17.62
C ARG A 165 -14.52 -3.18 -16.33
N GLY A 166 -15.77 -2.75 -16.39
CA GLY A 166 -16.50 -2.27 -15.22
C GLY A 166 -16.69 -3.30 -14.09
N ASP A 167 -16.39 -4.58 -14.35
CA ASP A 167 -16.47 -5.69 -13.42
C ASP A 167 -15.17 -5.96 -12.65
N MET A 168 -14.10 -5.18 -12.89
CA MET A 168 -12.79 -5.37 -12.29
C MET A 168 -12.66 -4.76 -10.92
N LYS A 169 -11.84 -5.38 -10.08
CA LYS A 169 -11.43 -4.85 -8.76
C LYS A 169 -9.96 -5.12 -8.52
N VAL A 170 -9.20 -4.07 -8.25
CA VAL A 170 -7.82 -4.20 -7.77
C VAL A 170 -7.86 -4.60 -6.29
N THR A 171 -7.44 -5.83 -6.00
CA THR A 171 -7.48 -6.37 -4.64
C THR A 171 -6.18 -6.20 -3.88
N ARG A 172 -5.04 -6.02 -4.59
CA ARG A 172 -3.75 -5.68 -4.02
C ARG A 172 -2.84 -5.04 -5.06
N ILE A 173 -2.09 -4.04 -4.63
CA ILE A 173 -0.95 -3.48 -5.34
C ILE A 173 0.16 -3.19 -4.33
N ASP A 174 1.39 -3.62 -4.65
CA ASP A 174 2.58 -3.26 -3.88
C ASP A 174 3.46 -2.38 -4.78
N LEU A 175 3.81 -1.21 -4.26
CA LEU A 175 4.75 -0.28 -4.90
C LEU A 175 6.09 -0.36 -4.20
N ALA A 176 7.18 -0.43 -4.95
CA ALA A 176 8.53 -0.39 -4.41
C ALA A 176 9.27 0.84 -4.92
N LEU A 177 9.86 1.60 -4.01
CA LEU A 177 10.75 2.70 -4.27
C LEU A 177 12.15 2.27 -3.89
N ASP A 178 13.04 2.14 -4.87
CA ASP A 178 14.43 1.73 -4.66
C ASP A 178 15.34 2.95 -4.62
N GLU A 179 16.04 3.11 -3.51
CA GLU A 179 17.16 4.03 -3.34
C GLU A 179 18.45 3.28 -3.72
N LEU A 180 18.96 3.60 -4.92
CA LEU A 180 20.24 3.07 -5.40
C LEU A 180 21.27 4.18 -5.29
N TYR A 181 22.28 3.99 -4.48
CA TYR A 181 23.31 4.98 -4.25
C TYR A 181 24.69 4.42 -4.55
N ARG A 182 25.33 4.95 -5.59
CA ARG A 182 26.71 4.61 -5.99
C ARG A 182 27.59 5.83 -5.82
N GLY A 183 28.66 5.69 -5.09
CA GLY A 183 29.64 6.76 -4.93
C GLY A 183 30.54 6.51 -3.73
N LYS A 184 31.62 7.30 -3.63
CA LYS A 184 32.58 7.19 -2.53
C LYS A 184 32.01 7.56 -1.16
N SER A 185 30.90 8.32 -1.15
CA SER A 185 30.17 8.74 0.06
C SER A 185 28.88 7.95 0.28
N ALA A 186 28.68 6.84 -0.46
CA ALA A 186 27.43 6.05 -0.40
C ALA A 186 27.02 5.69 1.03
N GLU A 187 27.96 5.31 1.88
CA GLU A 187 27.68 4.94 3.27
C GLU A 187 27.26 6.13 4.15
N THR A 188 27.70 7.35 3.83
CA THR A 188 27.44 8.55 4.64
C THR A 188 26.25 9.36 4.14
N ASP A 189 25.98 9.36 2.83
CA ASP A 189 25.02 10.28 2.22
C ASP A 189 23.61 9.69 2.07
N HIS A 190 23.46 8.36 2.07
CA HIS A 190 22.14 7.73 2.02
C HIS A 190 21.43 7.73 3.38
N PHE A 191 20.14 7.43 3.38
CA PHE A 191 19.36 7.26 4.61
C PHE A 191 19.58 5.87 5.20
N HIS A 192 20.12 5.80 6.42
CA HIS A 192 20.34 4.53 7.08
C HIS A 192 19.07 4.03 7.76
N LEU A 193 18.64 2.80 7.48
CA LEU A 193 17.46 2.20 8.13
C LEU A 193 17.69 1.96 9.64
N SER A 194 18.95 1.76 10.07
CA SER A 194 19.32 1.73 11.49
C SER A 194 19.01 3.04 12.20
N ASP A 195 19.21 4.18 11.53
CA ASP A 195 18.86 5.48 12.08
C ASP A 195 17.35 5.62 12.29
N MET A 196 16.55 5.05 11.38
CA MET A 196 15.09 5.02 11.51
C MET A 196 14.67 4.32 12.80
N ILE A 197 15.29 3.18 13.15
CA ILE A 197 15.03 2.47 14.40
C ILE A 197 15.27 3.39 15.59
N ASN A 198 16.44 4.01 15.64
CA ASN A 198 16.82 4.94 16.71
C ASN A 198 15.88 6.15 16.81
N LYS A 199 15.47 6.70 15.65
CA LYS A 199 14.53 7.82 15.56
C LYS A 199 13.14 7.45 16.06
N VAL A 200 12.65 6.24 15.78
CA VAL A 200 11.36 5.76 16.29
C VAL A 200 11.39 5.65 17.81
N TYR A 201 12.45 5.05 18.40
CA TYR A 201 12.60 4.98 19.86
C TYR A 201 12.71 6.36 20.52
N LYS A 202 13.40 7.29 19.88
CA LYS A 202 13.54 8.69 20.35
C LYS A 202 12.31 9.56 20.08
N LYS A 203 11.26 9.02 19.45
CA LYS A 203 10.06 9.75 19.02
C LYS A 203 10.36 10.87 18.03
N TYR A 204 11.39 10.70 17.21
CA TYR A 204 11.73 11.58 16.10
C TYR A 204 11.10 11.11 14.78
N VAL A 205 10.14 10.18 14.84
CA VAL A 205 9.24 9.81 13.76
C VAL A 205 7.82 9.98 14.26
N THR A 206 7.01 10.72 13.52
CA THR A 206 5.58 10.85 13.79
C THR A 206 4.78 10.05 12.79
N PHE A 207 3.71 9.43 13.26
CA PHE A 207 2.82 8.59 12.45
C PHE A 207 1.41 9.13 12.52
N ALA A 208 0.72 9.24 11.37
CA ALA A 208 -0.65 9.74 11.34
C ALA A 208 -1.67 8.70 11.85
N ARG A 209 -1.59 7.46 11.34
CA ARG A 209 -2.58 6.41 11.62
C ARG A 209 -1.96 5.05 11.96
N LEU A 210 -0.67 4.88 11.70
CA LEU A 210 0.03 3.63 11.97
C LEU A 210 0.20 3.44 13.48
N LYS A 211 -0.24 2.31 14.01
CA LYS A 211 -0.25 2.03 15.46
C LYS A 211 0.77 0.99 15.88
N VAL A 212 1.29 0.23 14.94
CA VAL A 212 2.19 -0.89 15.20
C VAL A 212 3.39 -0.78 14.28
N TRP A 213 4.55 -1.04 14.81
CA TRP A 213 5.77 -1.21 14.06
C TRP A 213 6.59 -2.36 14.60
N ASN A 214 7.45 -2.93 13.78
CA ASN A 214 8.41 -3.95 14.15
C ASN A 214 9.67 -3.80 13.29
N HIS A 215 10.79 -4.35 13.73
CA HIS A 215 11.99 -4.45 12.93
C HIS A 215 12.61 -5.83 13.08
N ILE A 216 13.28 -6.26 12.05
CA ILE A 216 14.12 -7.44 12.02
C ILE A 216 15.50 -6.96 11.58
N GLY A 217 16.50 -7.41 12.27
CA GLY A 217 17.89 -7.18 11.97
C GLY A 217 18.70 -8.04 12.93
N GLY A 218 19.90 -8.35 12.58
CA GLY A 218 20.75 -9.19 13.39
C GLY A 218 22.12 -9.37 12.76
N GLY A 219 22.92 -10.24 13.31
CA GLY A 219 24.24 -10.58 12.84
C GLY A 219 24.61 -12.00 13.20
N ASN A 220 25.69 -12.47 12.62
CA ASN A 220 26.30 -13.73 12.93
C ASN A 220 27.47 -13.50 13.90
N LEU A 221 27.30 -13.92 15.15
CA LEU A 221 28.33 -13.75 16.19
C LEU A 221 29.62 -14.53 15.93
N ASN A 222 29.59 -15.48 15.01
CA ASN A 222 30.75 -16.28 14.62
C ASN A 222 31.34 -15.83 13.26
N ALA A 223 30.88 -14.69 12.75
CA ALA A 223 31.40 -14.15 11.48
C ALA A 223 32.88 -13.79 11.61
N THR A 224 33.61 -14.01 10.53
CA THR A 224 35.05 -13.70 10.44
C THR A 224 35.32 -12.29 9.90
N SER A 225 34.27 -11.65 9.33
CA SER A 225 34.32 -10.28 8.83
C SER A 225 33.13 -9.46 9.36
N SER A 226 33.28 -8.14 9.44
CA SER A 226 32.23 -7.22 9.88
C SER A 226 31.00 -7.21 8.98
N GLU A 227 31.11 -7.68 7.75
CA GLU A 227 30.06 -7.71 6.74
C GLU A 227 29.23 -8.98 6.83
N GLU A 228 29.85 -10.12 7.14
CA GLU A 228 29.14 -11.36 7.48
C GLU A 228 28.38 -11.25 8.81
N GLU A 229 28.78 -10.30 9.69
CA GLU A 229 28.09 -10.03 10.94
C GLU A 229 26.67 -9.50 10.76
N GLN A 230 26.38 -8.83 9.64
CA GLN A 230 25.08 -8.18 9.41
C GLN A 230 24.18 -9.02 8.51
N GLN A 231 22.93 -9.18 8.93
CA GLN A 231 21.88 -9.85 8.15
C GLN A 231 20.94 -8.90 7.41
N GLY A 232 21.26 -7.61 7.39
CA GLY A 232 20.40 -6.57 6.86
C GLY A 232 19.23 -6.21 7.80
N ILE A 233 18.67 -5.04 7.55
CA ILE A 233 17.58 -4.48 8.36
C ILE A 233 16.30 -4.48 7.54
N SER A 234 15.20 -4.88 8.19
CA SER A 234 13.84 -4.74 7.68
C SER A 234 12.97 -4.05 8.72
N LEU A 235 12.24 -3.01 8.32
CA LEU A 235 11.33 -2.22 9.13
C LEU A 235 9.90 -2.41 8.64
N TYR A 236 8.99 -2.71 9.55
CA TYR A 236 7.59 -2.96 9.25
C TYR A 236 6.72 -1.93 9.98
N PHE A 237 5.88 -1.21 9.22
CA PHE A 237 4.95 -0.24 9.79
C PHE A 237 3.51 -0.59 9.40
N GLY A 238 2.64 -0.71 10.40
CA GLY A 238 1.28 -1.17 10.26
C GLY A 238 1.14 -2.69 10.42
N SER A 239 -0.08 -3.19 10.29
CA SER A 239 -0.38 -4.63 10.32
C SER A 239 -0.40 -5.20 8.91
N ARG A 240 0.16 -6.40 8.71
CA ARG A 240 0.06 -7.14 7.43
C ARG A 240 -1.37 -7.44 7.01
N LYS A 241 -2.32 -7.41 7.96
CA LYS A 241 -3.76 -7.62 7.73
C LYS A 241 -4.49 -6.32 7.38
N SER A 242 -3.84 -5.16 7.51
CA SER A 242 -4.46 -3.88 7.18
C SER A 242 -4.47 -3.61 5.68
N ASN A 243 -5.31 -2.68 5.25
CA ASN A 243 -5.38 -2.26 3.85
C ASN A 243 -4.19 -1.37 3.43
N MET A 244 -3.28 -1.05 4.34
CA MET A 244 -2.03 -0.34 4.08
C MET A 244 -0.95 -0.85 5.04
N PHE A 245 0.20 -1.18 4.50
CA PHE A 245 1.35 -1.71 5.22
C PHE A 245 2.62 -1.27 4.52
N PHE A 246 3.64 -0.92 5.30
CA PHE A 246 4.94 -0.49 4.78
C PHE A 246 6.02 -1.49 5.23
N ASN A 247 6.93 -1.79 4.31
CA ASN A 247 8.10 -2.62 4.55
C ASN A 247 9.32 -1.93 3.94
N PHE A 248 10.23 -1.43 4.78
CA PHE A 248 11.46 -0.78 4.36
C PHE A 248 12.63 -1.66 4.71
N TYR A 249 13.47 -1.98 3.74
CA TYR A 249 14.55 -2.92 3.98
C TYR A 249 15.77 -2.72 3.07
N GLU A 250 16.89 -3.26 3.51
CA GLU A 250 18.14 -3.27 2.78
C GLU A 250 18.13 -4.38 1.74
N LYS A 251 17.68 -4.06 0.53
CA LYS A 251 17.46 -5.01 -0.57
C LYS A 251 18.72 -5.76 -1.02
N ARG A 252 19.90 -5.16 -0.84
CA ARG A 252 21.18 -5.77 -1.20
C ARG A 252 21.42 -7.12 -0.50
N TYR A 253 21.00 -7.27 0.76
CA TYR A 253 21.14 -8.51 1.51
C TYR A 253 20.26 -9.63 0.95
N GLU A 254 18.98 -9.32 0.66
CA GLU A 254 18.08 -10.27 0.03
C GLU A 254 18.60 -10.68 -1.37
N PHE A 255 19.12 -9.71 -2.14
CA PHE A 255 19.67 -9.96 -3.46
C PHE A 255 20.92 -10.86 -3.38
N ALA A 256 21.86 -10.54 -2.52
CA ALA A 256 23.08 -11.33 -2.32
C ALA A 256 22.75 -12.78 -1.95
N GLN A 257 21.82 -12.99 -1.01
CA GLN A 257 21.37 -14.32 -0.61
C GLN A 257 20.72 -15.09 -1.77
N LYS A 258 19.88 -14.42 -2.57
CA LYS A 258 19.16 -15.04 -3.68
C LYS A 258 20.09 -15.45 -4.82
N GLU A 259 21.07 -14.60 -5.14
CA GLU A 259 22.02 -14.83 -6.23
C GLU A 259 23.24 -15.66 -5.79
N GLY A 260 23.40 -15.92 -4.48
CA GLY A 260 24.54 -16.68 -3.95
C GLY A 260 25.87 -15.93 -4.04
N ILE A 261 25.84 -14.59 -3.99
CA ILE A 261 27.01 -13.72 -3.98
C ILE A 261 27.22 -13.08 -2.62
N SER A 262 28.37 -12.47 -2.36
CA SER A 262 28.60 -11.72 -1.12
C SER A 262 27.84 -10.38 -1.11
N VAL A 263 27.66 -9.82 0.07
CA VAL A 263 27.02 -8.48 0.22
C VAL A 263 27.94 -7.40 -0.37
N GLU A 264 29.25 -7.59 -0.29
CA GLU A 264 30.24 -6.71 -0.92
C GLU A 264 30.09 -6.69 -2.44
N GLU A 265 29.99 -7.85 -3.08
CA GLU A 265 29.76 -7.93 -4.52
C GLU A 265 28.45 -7.25 -4.90
N ALA A 266 27.38 -7.45 -4.13
CA ALA A 266 26.13 -6.76 -4.34
C ALA A 266 26.27 -5.23 -4.18
N LEU A 267 27.08 -4.76 -3.21
CA LEU A 267 27.38 -3.35 -2.99
C LEU A 267 28.20 -2.76 -4.15
N GLU A 268 29.18 -3.48 -4.69
CA GLU A 268 29.94 -3.05 -5.87
C GLU A 268 29.05 -2.90 -7.12
N ILE A 269 28.11 -3.83 -7.32
CA ILE A 269 27.23 -3.85 -8.48
C ILE A 269 26.17 -2.74 -8.38
N PHE A 270 25.49 -2.61 -7.26
CA PHE A 270 24.32 -1.75 -7.08
C PHE A 270 24.56 -0.54 -6.18
N GLY A 271 25.59 -0.54 -5.36
CA GLY A 271 25.78 0.41 -4.28
C GLY A 271 24.82 0.13 -3.12
N VAL A 272 24.58 1.14 -2.27
CA VAL A 272 23.54 1.06 -1.25
C VAL A 272 22.18 0.87 -1.94
N TRP A 273 21.45 -0.14 -1.51
CA TRP A 273 20.15 -0.46 -2.07
C TRP A 273 19.14 -0.65 -0.94
N ASN A 274 18.45 0.44 -0.62
CA ASN A 274 17.29 0.41 0.27
C ASN A 274 16.02 0.34 -0.57
N ARG A 275 15.06 -0.45 -0.14
CA ARG A 275 13.73 -0.53 -0.74
C ARG A 275 12.68 -0.09 0.24
N TYR A 276 11.80 0.78 -0.21
CA TYR A 276 10.65 1.28 0.52
C TYR A 276 9.38 0.74 -0.15
N GLU A 277 8.84 -0.34 0.39
CA GLU A 277 7.62 -0.96 -0.13
C GLU A 277 6.37 -0.43 0.54
N ILE A 278 5.35 -0.19 -0.26
CA ILE A 278 4.01 0.20 0.15
C ILE A 278 3.05 -0.86 -0.36
N ARG A 279 2.45 -1.62 0.55
CA ARG A 279 1.39 -2.57 0.21
C ARG A 279 0.04 -1.94 0.44
N LEU A 280 -0.77 -1.88 -0.60
CA LEU A 280 -2.17 -1.49 -0.53
C LEU A 280 -3.07 -2.68 -0.87
N SER A 281 -4.19 -2.80 -0.16
CA SER A 281 -5.16 -3.87 -0.37
C SER A 281 -6.57 -3.32 -0.43
N GLN A 282 -7.44 -4.07 -1.12
CA GLN A 282 -8.86 -3.79 -1.22
C GLN A 282 -9.15 -2.35 -1.75
N ALA A 283 -10.06 -1.62 -1.11
CA ALA A 283 -10.47 -0.30 -1.56
C ALA A 283 -9.32 0.71 -1.68
N LYS A 284 -8.25 0.60 -0.88
CA LYS A 284 -7.09 1.49 -1.02
C LYS A 284 -6.27 1.17 -2.27
N ALA A 285 -6.15 -0.11 -2.63
CA ALA A 285 -5.49 -0.51 -3.87
C ALA A 285 -6.29 -0.02 -5.08
N GLN A 286 -7.61 -0.16 -5.04
CA GLN A 286 -8.50 0.33 -6.08
C GLN A 286 -8.37 1.85 -6.27
N LEU A 287 -8.47 2.64 -5.18
CA LEU A 287 -8.34 4.09 -5.21
C LEU A 287 -6.97 4.56 -5.74
N LEU A 288 -5.88 3.88 -5.39
CA LEU A 288 -4.56 4.23 -5.93
C LEU A 288 -4.54 4.07 -7.46
N VAL A 289 -5.08 2.95 -7.96
CA VAL A 289 -5.13 2.70 -9.40
C VAL A 289 -6.05 3.71 -10.10
N GLU A 290 -7.17 4.09 -9.51
CA GLU A 290 -8.04 5.17 -10.01
C GLU A 290 -7.26 6.47 -10.18
N HIS A 291 -6.53 6.93 -9.16
CA HIS A 291 -5.67 8.11 -9.28
C HIS A 291 -4.60 7.97 -10.37
N PHE A 292 -4.03 6.78 -10.52
CA PHE A 292 -3.00 6.53 -11.51
C PHE A 292 -3.55 6.54 -12.95
N VAL A 293 -4.67 5.87 -13.21
CA VAL A 293 -5.30 5.87 -14.55
C VAL A 293 -5.88 7.22 -14.92
N ASP A 294 -6.24 8.06 -13.94
CA ASP A 294 -6.66 9.46 -14.13
C ASP A 294 -5.49 10.41 -14.43
N GLY A 295 -4.27 9.90 -14.63
CA GLY A 295 -3.13 10.64 -15.11
C GLY A 295 -2.18 11.16 -14.04
N GLN A 296 -2.35 10.79 -12.76
CA GLN A 296 -1.41 11.18 -11.71
C GLN A 296 -0.14 10.32 -11.78
N ASP A 297 1.02 10.95 -11.52
CA ASP A 297 2.31 10.26 -11.50
C ASP A 297 2.39 9.25 -10.33
N LEU A 298 2.67 7.98 -10.62
CA LEU A 298 2.71 6.92 -9.63
C LEU A 298 3.81 7.13 -8.58
N GLY A 299 4.91 7.76 -8.95
CA GLY A 299 6.02 8.09 -8.04
C GLY A 299 5.61 9.15 -7.02
N ASN A 300 4.88 10.18 -7.45
CA ASN A 300 4.32 11.18 -6.56
C ASN A 300 3.23 10.61 -5.66
N LEU A 301 2.38 9.72 -6.19
CA LEU A 301 1.38 9.00 -5.40
C LEU A 301 2.05 8.18 -4.30
N ALA A 302 3.09 7.40 -4.61
CA ALA A 302 3.82 6.58 -3.65
C ALA A 302 4.50 7.42 -2.56
N ARG A 303 5.23 8.48 -2.95
CA ARG A 303 5.84 9.42 -1.99
C ARG A 303 4.80 10.13 -1.13
N GLY A 304 3.69 10.52 -1.73
CA GLY A 304 2.56 11.16 -1.04
C GLY A 304 1.93 10.26 0.02
N LEU A 305 1.85 8.95 -0.22
CA LEU A 305 1.38 7.97 0.78
C LEU A 305 2.33 7.89 1.97
N ILE A 306 3.64 7.86 1.73
CA ILE A 306 4.65 7.87 2.80
C ILE A 306 4.53 9.16 3.60
N ASN A 307 4.51 10.32 2.96
CA ASN A 307 4.39 11.61 3.63
C ASN A 307 3.08 11.79 4.42
N GLN A 308 2.00 11.15 3.97
CA GLN A 308 0.72 11.17 4.71
C GLN A 308 0.80 10.38 6.02
N GLU A 309 1.53 9.26 6.02
CA GLU A 309 1.53 8.34 7.15
C GLU A 309 2.68 8.56 8.12
N MET A 310 3.82 9.11 7.66
CA MET A 310 5.00 9.28 8.51
C MET A 310 5.84 10.50 8.13
N MET A 311 6.40 11.14 9.18
CA MET A 311 7.38 12.22 9.07
C MET A 311 8.59 11.86 9.92
N VAL A 312 9.77 12.01 9.34
CA VAL A 312 11.05 11.72 10.00
C VAL A 312 11.78 13.02 10.29
N TYR A 313 12.30 13.14 11.52
CA TYR A 313 12.98 14.31 12.00
C TYR A 313 14.43 14.00 12.38
N GLU A 314 15.30 14.98 12.23
CA GLU A 314 16.69 14.90 12.66
C GLU A 314 16.78 15.00 14.19
N GLY A 315 15.94 15.86 14.79
CA GLY A 315 15.91 16.12 16.22
C GLY A 315 14.91 17.21 16.59
N ILE A 316 15.11 17.76 17.78
CA ILE A 316 14.33 18.88 18.31
C ILE A 316 15.18 20.13 18.29
N GLY A 317 14.72 21.16 17.59
CA GLY A 317 15.37 22.46 17.51
C GLY A 317 14.90 23.44 18.57
N LYS A 318 15.16 24.73 18.30
CA LYS A 318 14.75 25.83 19.17
C LYS A 318 13.23 25.80 19.42
N TYR A 319 12.84 26.12 20.64
CA TYR A 319 11.45 26.11 21.12
C TYR A 319 10.74 24.75 21.05
N GLY A 320 11.47 23.64 20.99
CA GLY A 320 10.89 22.31 20.90
C GLY A 320 10.36 21.94 19.51
N ALA A 321 10.69 22.74 18.48
CA ALA A 321 10.28 22.44 17.11
C ALA A 321 11.02 21.23 16.57
N TYR A 322 10.30 20.30 15.94
CA TYR A 322 10.90 19.19 15.23
C TYR A 322 11.59 19.66 13.94
N LEU A 323 12.86 19.32 13.78
CA LEU A 323 13.65 19.62 12.58
C LEU A 323 13.55 18.43 11.62
N PRO A 324 13.06 18.63 10.37
CA PRO A 324 12.95 17.56 9.40
C PRO A 324 14.30 16.92 9.08
N ASP A 325 14.33 15.59 8.94
CA ASP A 325 15.53 14.89 8.49
C ASP A 325 15.81 15.22 7.01
N LYS A 326 17.01 15.73 6.74
CA LYS A 326 17.38 16.22 5.40
C LYS A 326 17.41 15.11 4.35
N LYS A 327 17.92 13.93 4.70
CA LYS A 327 18.00 12.79 3.78
C LYS A 327 16.62 12.26 3.46
N TRP A 328 15.76 12.16 4.48
CA TRP A 328 14.35 11.79 4.28
C TRP A 328 13.60 12.80 3.42
N GLN A 329 13.80 14.09 3.67
CA GLN A 329 13.18 15.15 2.86
C GLN A 329 13.67 15.14 1.40
N ALA A 330 14.94 14.84 1.16
CA ALA A 330 15.47 14.71 -0.20
C ALA A 330 14.78 13.58 -1.00
N MET A 331 14.38 12.50 -0.34
CA MET A 331 13.69 11.38 -0.99
C MET A 331 12.17 11.61 -1.15
N PHE A 332 11.52 12.13 -0.12
CA PHE A 332 10.05 12.13 -0.04
C PHE A 332 9.44 13.52 0.06
N GLY A 333 10.19 14.54 0.46
CA GLY A 333 9.66 15.86 0.83
C GLY A 333 8.99 16.65 -0.29
N SER A 334 9.28 16.33 -1.55
CA SER A 334 8.73 17.05 -2.70
C SER A 334 7.28 16.68 -3.05
N ALA A 335 6.79 15.55 -2.55
CA ALA A 335 5.44 15.09 -2.85
C ALA A 335 4.42 15.54 -1.81
N GLU A 336 3.27 16.04 -2.27
CA GLU A 336 2.15 16.37 -1.38
C GLU A 336 1.60 15.10 -0.70
N PRO A 337 1.22 15.18 0.59
CA PRO A 337 0.65 14.04 1.30
C PRO A 337 -0.64 13.53 0.63
N LEU A 338 -0.69 12.25 0.29
CA LEU A 338 -1.84 11.60 -0.32
C LEU A 338 -2.66 10.80 0.71
N LYS A 339 -3.87 11.23 0.96
CA LYS A 339 -4.80 10.54 1.84
C LYS A 339 -5.83 9.75 1.03
N LEU A 340 -5.68 8.42 0.96
CA LEU A 340 -6.70 7.54 0.41
C LEU A 340 -7.87 7.40 1.40
N THR A 341 -8.96 8.12 1.13
CA THR A 341 -10.17 8.08 1.96
C THR A 341 -11.15 7.08 1.36
N VAL A 342 -11.29 5.94 2.01
CA VAL A 342 -12.30 4.94 1.66
C VAL A 342 -13.58 5.30 2.37
N LYS A 343 -14.68 5.49 1.63
CA LYS A 343 -16.01 5.56 2.24
C LYS A 343 -16.31 4.19 2.85
N PRO A 344 -16.81 4.11 4.10
CA PRO A 344 -17.24 2.84 4.66
C PRO A 344 -18.29 2.23 3.73
N GLU A 345 -18.05 1.03 3.25
CA GLU A 345 -19.10 0.27 2.56
C GLU A 345 -20.21 -0.01 3.58
N PRO A 346 -21.49 0.22 3.23
CA PRO A 346 -22.58 -0.17 4.08
C PRO A 346 -22.51 -1.69 4.33
N TYR A 347 -22.95 -2.10 5.51
CA TYR A 347 -23.06 -3.53 5.80
C TYR A 347 -24.12 -4.11 4.85
N SER A 348 -23.86 -5.25 4.23
CA SER A 348 -24.76 -5.87 3.25
C SER A 348 -25.03 -7.32 3.62
N ILE A 349 -26.31 -7.70 3.64
CA ILE A 349 -26.75 -9.07 3.88
C ILE A 349 -26.20 -10.03 2.82
N ASP A 350 -26.14 -9.61 1.55
CA ASP A 350 -25.59 -10.43 0.45
C ASP A 350 -24.12 -10.77 0.67
N ARG A 351 -23.36 -9.84 1.25
CA ARG A 351 -21.95 -10.06 1.59
C ARG A 351 -21.81 -11.08 2.70
N THR A 352 -22.67 -11.01 3.73
CA THR A 352 -22.69 -11.98 4.82
C THR A 352 -23.10 -13.36 4.31
N VAL A 353 -24.14 -13.46 3.50
CA VAL A 353 -24.59 -14.72 2.90
C VAL A 353 -23.49 -15.32 2.04
N ARG A 354 -22.85 -14.55 1.16
CA ARG A 354 -21.71 -15.06 0.37
C ARG A 354 -20.56 -15.55 1.25
N TRP A 355 -20.21 -14.82 2.30
CA TRP A 355 -19.18 -15.24 3.23
C TRP A 355 -19.55 -16.57 3.93
N LEU A 356 -20.79 -16.71 4.41
CA LEU A 356 -21.28 -17.95 5.00
C LEU A 356 -21.22 -19.12 4.02
N LEU A 357 -21.65 -18.90 2.78
CA LEU A 357 -21.62 -19.93 1.73
C LEU A 357 -20.20 -20.42 1.45
N TYR A 358 -19.21 -19.52 1.35
CA TYR A 358 -17.86 -19.90 0.98
C TYR A 358 -16.97 -20.35 2.14
N GLN A 359 -17.16 -19.78 3.32
CA GLN A 359 -16.25 -20.02 4.46
C GLN A 359 -16.81 -20.96 5.50
N VAL A 360 -18.13 -21.09 5.60
CA VAL A 360 -18.77 -21.74 6.74
C VAL A 360 -19.66 -22.91 6.34
N SER A 361 -20.18 -22.93 5.10
CA SER A 361 -21.15 -23.95 4.67
C SER A 361 -20.67 -25.41 4.84
N ASN A 362 -19.40 -25.70 4.49
CA ASN A 362 -18.84 -27.05 4.66
C ASN A 362 -18.75 -27.43 6.13
N SER A 363 -18.39 -26.50 7.01
CA SER A 363 -18.34 -26.77 8.46
C SER A 363 -19.72 -26.96 9.05
N LEU A 364 -20.72 -26.20 8.56
CA LEU A 364 -22.11 -26.40 9.01
C LEU A 364 -22.68 -27.73 8.54
N ALA A 365 -22.41 -28.15 7.31
CA ALA A 365 -22.80 -29.45 6.80
C ALA A 365 -22.16 -30.59 7.61
N TYR A 366 -20.88 -30.48 7.98
CA TYR A 366 -20.21 -31.43 8.85
C TYR A 366 -20.86 -31.52 10.24
N VAL A 367 -21.18 -30.34 10.84
CA VAL A 367 -21.86 -30.32 12.16
C VAL A 367 -23.27 -30.92 12.07
N GLU A 368 -23.99 -30.65 10.99
CA GLU A 368 -25.33 -31.23 10.75
C GLU A 368 -25.30 -32.78 10.68
N GLU A 369 -24.32 -33.33 9.96
CA GLU A 369 -24.15 -34.79 9.90
C GLU A 369 -23.69 -35.36 11.24
N ALA A 370 -22.80 -34.69 11.95
CA ALA A 370 -22.38 -35.07 13.29
C ALA A 370 -23.55 -35.08 14.28
N ASP A 371 -24.42 -34.07 14.23
CA ASP A 371 -25.64 -34.02 15.07
C ASP A 371 -26.56 -35.21 14.82
N LYS A 372 -26.74 -35.64 13.55
CA LYS A 372 -27.51 -36.82 13.19
C LYS A 372 -26.90 -38.11 13.76
N ILE A 373 -25.58 -38.23 13.71
CA ILE A 373 -24.86 -39.45 14.20
C ILE A 373 -24.85 -39.49 15.73
N MET A 374 -24.59 -38.34 16.36
CA MET A 374 -24.40 -38.27 17.82
C MET A 374 -25.67 -37.94 18.59
N ASN A 375 -26.79 -37.70 17.90
CA ASN A 375 -28.05 -37.25 18.46
C ASN A 375 -27.88 -35.99 19.35
N THR A 376 -27.16 -34.98 18.81
CA THR A 376 -26.87 -33.70 19.43
C THR A 376 -27.56 -32.55 18.69
N GLU A 377 -27.56 -31.33 19.24
CA GLU A 377 -28.14 -30.13 18.64
C GLU A 377 -27.10 -28.98 18.51
N TYR A 378 -25.87 -29.32 18.15
CA TYR A 378 -24.80 -28.31 18.04
C TYR A 378 -25.08 -27.21 17.00
N LEU A 379 -25.68 -27.59 15.86
CA LEU A 379 -26.03 -26.59 14.82
C LEU A 379 -27.03 -25.57 15.37
N LYS A 380 -28.04 -26.05 16.10
CA LYS A 380 -29.06 -25.20 16.74
C LYS A 380 -28.44 -24.32 17.85
N MET A 381 -27.49 -24.86 18.60
CA MET A 381 -26.74 -24.14 19.61
C MET A 381 -25.93 -22.98 18.97
N ILE A 382 -25.24 -23.26 17.85
CA ILE A 382 -24.49 -22.22 17.10
C ILE A 382 -25.41 -21.10 16.62
N GLN A 383 -26.56 -21.45 16.03
CA GLN A 383 -27.57 -20.48 15.56
C GLN A 383 -28.11 -19.59 16.68
N ASN A 384 -28.38 -20.20 17.83
CA ASN A 384 -28.94 -19.46 18.97
C ASN A 384 -27.94 -18.63 19.76
N THR A 385 -26.64 -18.90 19.59
CA THR A 385 -25.56 -18.15 20.27
C THR A 385 -25.24 -16.84 19.55
N GLY A 386 -25.47 -16.78 18.24
CA GLY A 386 -25.19 -15.61 17.43
C GLY A 386 -26.11 -14.43 17.76
N LYS A 387 -25.50 -13.23 17.93
CA LYS A 387 -26.24 -11.97 18.09
C LYS A 387 -25.80 -10.99 17.02
N PRO A 388 -26.72 -10.27 16.37
CA PRO A 388 -26.37 -9.19 15.47
C PRO A 388 -25.51 -8.13 16.17
N THR A 389 -24.52 -7.60 15.46
CA THR A 389 -23.77 -6.43 15.91
C THR A 389 -24.58 -5.15 15.66
N GLU A 390 -24.20 -4.03 16.29
CA GLU A 390 -24.87 -2.73 16.06
C GLU A 390 -25.01 -2.35 14.58
N LYS A 391 -24.01 -2.69 13.77
CA LYS A 391 -24.05 -2.47 12.32
C LYS A 391 -25.06 -3.37 11.61
N MET A 392 -25.18 -4.62 12.04
CA MET A 392 -26.17 -5.56 11.52
C MET A 392 -27.60 -5.15 11.95
N GLU A 393 -27.76 -4.66 13.16
CA GLU A 393 -29.04 -4.16 13.65
C GLU A 393 -29.50 -2.94 12.85
N HIS A 394 -28.58 -2.02 12.54
CA HIS A 394 -28.89 -0.85 11.71
C HIS A 394 -29.30 -1.26 10.29
N GLU A 395 -28.65 -2.22 9.67
CA GLU A 395 -29.01 -2.77 8.37
C GLU A 395 -30.37 -3.48 8.42
N LEU A 396 -30.61 -4.29 9.44
CA LEU A 396 -31.90 -4.96 9.64
C LEU A 396 -33.05 -3.96 9.79
N LYS A 397 -32.81 -2.85 10.46
CA LYS A 397 -33.78 -1.76 10.56
C LYS A 397 -34.07 -1.15 9.19
N PHE A 398 -33.02 -0.85 8.43
CA PHE A 398 -33.13 -0.33 7.06
C PHE A 398 -33.90 -1.29 6.14
N LEU A 399 -33.60 -2.58 6.21
CA LEU A 399 -34.31 -3.62 5.44
C LEU A 399 -35.79 -3.70 5.81
N LYS A 400 -36.14 -3.62 7.10
CA LYS A 400 -37.52 -3.60 7.54
C LYS A 400 -38.31 -2.39 7.00
N GLU A 401 -37.66 -1.22 6.98
CA GLU A 401 -38.28 0.02 6.51
C GLU A 401 -38.48 0.04 4.97
N ASN A 402 -37.57 -0.56 4.22
CA ASN A 402 -37.57 -0.49 2.76
C ASN A 402 -38.16 -1.73 2.08
N TYR A 403 -38.17 -2.90 2.71
CA TYR A 403 -38.74 -4.14 2.15
C TYR A 403 -40.25 -4.04 1.97
N GLN A 404 -40.93 -3.33 2.84
CA GLN A 404 -42.38 -3.05 2.71
C GLN A 404 -42.71 -2.17 1.52
N LEU A 405 -41.81 -1.26 1.13
CA LEU A 405 -41.95 -0.41 -0.06
C LEU A 405 -41.71 -1.18 -1.37
N MET A 406 -40.83 -2.18 -1.37
CA MET A 406 -40.51 -3.01 -2.54
C MET A 406 -41.57 -4.09 -2.84
N THR A 407 -42.35 -4.50 -1.84
CA THR A 407 -43.39 -5.52 -1.99
C THR A 407 -44.78 -4.94 -2.27
N THR A 408 -44.90 -3.61 -2.26
CA THR A 408 -46.16 -2.88 -2.54
C THR A 408 -46.20 -2.20 -3.92
N THR A 409 -45.16 -2.41 -4.75
CA THR A 409 -45.08 -2.06 -6.19
C THR A 409 -45.10 -3.30 -7.04
#